data_ee6b3759f052b2179a45ccb01e6cec96
#
_entry.id   ee6b3759f052b2179a45ccb01e6cec96
#
_cell.length_a   1.000
_cell.length_b   1.000
_cell.length_c   1.000
_cell.angle_alpha   90.00
_cell.angle_beta   90.00
_cell.angle_gamma   90.00
#
_symmetry.space_group_name_H-M   'P 1'
#
loop_
_entity.id
_entity.type
_entity.pdbx_description
1 polymer ?
#
loop_
_entity_poly.entity_id
_entity_poly.type
_entity_poly.pdbx_seq_one_letter_code
_entity_poly.pdbx_strand_id
1 'polypeptide(L)'
;VNTAKYLASLPPHTFRQSHAAFHFLLDYVPGWERAFGRGGLIQYQSFLPRESAEAAWTEMLKLSHQRGLPAYLGVTKRHRPDRFLLSHAVDGFSAALDFKVAGGNRLALSSMLQEFDRIVVAAGGRFYFAKNSETQPGATARFLGARTISQFKRLKRRCDPDGLLASNLYRRLFA
;
A
#
# COMPACT_ATOMS: atom_id res chain seq x y z
N VAL A 1 -13.11 17.11 16.11
CA VAL A 1 -14.41 16.79 15.49
C VAL A 1 -14.48 15.30 15.09
N ASN A 2 -13.41 14.70 14.59
CA ASN A 2 -13.44 13.31 14.15
C ASN A 2 -13.34 12.30 15.28
N THR A 3 -12.61 12.60 16.36
CA THR A 3 -12.52 11.72 17.51
C THR A 3 -13.88 11.47 18.14
N ALA A 4 -14.70 12.51 18.28
CA ALA A 4 -16.06 12.38 18.81
C ALA A 4 -16.95 11.51 17.91
N LYS A 5 -16.86 11.68 16.58
CA LYS A 5 -17.57 10.83 15.61
C LYS A 5 -17.12 9.37 15.67
N TYR A 6 -15.82 9.15 15.77
CA TYR A 6 -15.24 7.82 15.89
C TYR A 6 -15.69 7.13 17.20
N LEU A 7 -15.59 7.82 18.32
CA LEU A 7 -16.03 7.30 19.62
C LEU A 7 -17.54 7.02 19.65
N ALA A 8 -18.36 7.86 19.00
CA ALA A 8 -19.80 7.65 18.88
C ALA A 8 -20.17 6.46 17.96
N SER A 9 -19.25 6.02 17.11
CA SER A 9 -19.46 4.89 16.20
C SER A 9 -18.91 3.55 16.71
N LEU A 10 -18.32 3.52 17.92
CA LEU A 10 -17.84 2.28 18.53
C LEU A 10 -19.03 1.37 18.94
N PRO A 11 -18.88 0.04 18.83
CA PRO A 11 -19.92 -0.88 19.28
C PRO A 11 -20.34 -0.61 20.75
N PRO A 12 -21.62 -0.74 21.10
CA PRO A 12 -22.72 -1.37 20.35
C PRO A 12 -23.56 -0.44 19.48
N HIS A 13 -23.09 0.75 19.13
CA HIS A 13 -23.90 1.76 18.45
C HIS A 13 -24.09 1.43 16.96
N THR A 14 -25.34 1.26 16.56
CA THR A 14 -25.73 1.21 15.15
C THR A 14 -26.38 2.54 14.77
N PHE A 15 -25.91 3.16 13.69
CA PHE A 15 -26.48 4.42 13.22
C PHE A 15 -26.68 4.37 11.69
N ARG A 16 -27.61 5.18 11.21
CA ARG A 16 -27.85 5.38 9.77
C ARG A 16 -27.13 6.64 9.29
N GLN A 17 -26.49 6.53 8.14
CA GLN A 17 -25.91 7.69 7.46
C GLN A 17 -26.15 7.60 5.97
N SER A 18 -26.01 8.71 5.24
CA SER A 18 -26.13 8.71 3.81
C SER A 18 -25.01 7.89 3.16
N HIS A 19 -25.27 7.31 2.00
CA HIS A 19 -24.28 6.60 1.19
C HIS A 19 -23.07 7.48 0.88
N ALA A 20 -23.27 8.76 0.55
CA ALA A 20 -22.19 9.72 0.32
C ALA A 20 -21.30 9.91 1.56
N ALA A 21 -21.91 10.11 2.73
CA ALA A 21 -21.16 10.27 3.98
C ALA A 21 -20.34 9.02 4.35
N PHE A 22 -20.80 7.83 3.97
CA PHE A 22 -20.08 6.59 4.18
C PHE A 22 -18.91 6.42 3.21
N HIS A 23 -19.13 6.66 1.92
CA HIS A 23 -18.11 6.41 0.88
C HIS A 23 -17.06 7.52 0.75
N PHE A 24 -17.43 8.77 1.00
CA PHE A 24 -16.55 9.94 0.83
C PHE A 24 -16.12 10.53 2.17
N LEU A 25 -15.66 9.67 3.06
CA LEU A 25 -15.33 10.02 4.44
C LEU A 25 -14.26 11.14 4.54
N LEU A 26 -13.29 11.16 3.65
CA LEU A 26 -12.22 12.16 3.63
C LEU A 26 -12.69 13.54 3.17
N ASP A 27 -13.77 13.64 2.39
CA ASP A 27 -14.33 14.92 1.94
C ASP A 27 -14.89 15.75 3.09
N TYR A 28 -15.19 15.11 4.23
CA TYR A 28 -15.63 15.80 5.45
C TYR A 28 -14.48 16.28 6.33
N VAL A 29 -13.23 16.09 5.91
CA VAL A 29 -12.02 16.52 6.63
C VAL A 29 -11.15 17.35 5.69
N PRO A 30 -11.52 18.62 5.42
CA PRO A 30 -10.75 19.47 4.53
C PRO A 30 -9.29 19.59 4.98
N GLY A 31 -8.37 19.38 4.06
CA GLY A 31 -6.93 19.50 4.32
C GLY A 31 -6.39 18.44 5.28
N TRP A 32 -6.96 17.23 5.28
CA TRP A 32 -6.52 16.09 6.09
C TRP A 32 -5.01 15.79 5.88
N GLU A 33 -4.45 16.09 4.71
CA GLU A 33 -3.05 15.93 4.37
C GLU A 33 -2.13 16.76 5.28
N ARG A 34 -2.63 17.87 5.82
CA ARG A 34 -1.87 18.75 6.74
C ARG A 34 -1.48 18.04 8.04
N ALA A 35 -2.18 16.97 8.42
CA ALA A 35 -1.83 16.15 9.57
C ALA A 35 -0.43 15.51 9.43
N PHE A 36 0.03 15.28 8.19
CA PHE A 36 1.36 14.74 7.91
C PHE A 36 2.46 15.82 7.91
N GLY A 37 2.09 17.12 7.89
CA GLY A 37 3.04 18.24 7.90
C GLY A 37 3.78 18.42 6.57
N ARG A 38 4.87 19.23 6.58
CA ARG A 38 5.61 19.61 5.35
C ARG A 38 6.31 18.44 4.67
N GLY A 39 6.71 17.41 5.41
CA GLY A 39 7.36 16.22 4.85
C GLY A 39 6.42 15.31 4.08
N GLY A 40 5.11 15.47 4.27
CA GLY A 40 4.09 14.62 3.67
C GLY A 40 4.05 13.22 4.25
N LEU A 41 3.63 12.27 3.42
CA LEU A 41 3.48 10.87 3.81
C LEU A 41 4.11 9.92 2.80
N ILE A 42 4.48 8.73 3.26
CA ILE A 42 4.69 7.56 2.43
C ILE A 42 3.54 6.60 2.70
N GLN A 43 2.86 6.18 1.65
CA GLN A 43 1.83 5.16 1.74
C GLN A 43 2.38 3.82 1.27
N TYR A 44 2.14 2.77 2.06
CA TYR A 44 2.50 1.40 1.73
C TYR A 44 1.26 0.52 1.70
N GLN A 45 1.00 -0.16 0.61
CA GLN A 45 -0.14 -1.06 0.49
C GLN A 45 0.28 -2.45 0.05
N SER A 46 0.06 -3.42 0.93
CA SER A 46 0.26 -4.85 0.68
C SER A 46 -1.08 -5.56 0.45
N PHE A 47 -1.03 -6.62 -0.35
CA PHE A 47 -2.13 -7.56 -0.60
C PHE A 47 -1.65 -8.93 -0.17
N LEU A 48 -2.34 -9.54 0.77
CA LEU A 48 -1.93 -10.81 1.37
C LEU A 48 -3.02 -11.86 1.21
N PRO A 49 -2.65 -13.11 0.90
CA PRO A 49 -3.57 -14.23 0.92
C PRO A 49 -4.28 -14.32 2.28
N ARG A 50 -5.51 -14.79 2.27
CA ARG A 50 -6.36 -14.88 3.46
C ARG A 50 -5.66 -15.57 4.63
N GLU A 51 -4.94 -16.65 4.32
CA GLU A 51 -4.31 -17.54 5.29
C GLU A 51 -3.09 -16.92 5.98
N SER A 52 -2.39 -16.01 5.29
CA SER A 52 -1.15 -15.40 5.77
C SER A 52 -1.29 -13.95 6.23
N ALA A 53 -2.42 -13.31 5.97
CA ALA A 53 -2.61 -11.87 6.16
C ALA A 53 -2.43 -11.44 7.64
N GLU A 54 -3.04 -12.15 8.57
CA GLU A 54 -3.00 -11.81 10.00
C GLU A 54 -1.58 -11.88 10.55
N ALA A 55 -0.88 -12.99 10.29
CA ALA A 55 0.48 -13.19 10.79
C ALA A 55 1.45 -12.15 10.22
N ALA A 56 1.40 -11.93 8.89
CA ALA A 56 2.28 -10.99 8.23
C ALA A 56 2.05 -9.54 8.67
N TRP A 57 0.79 -9.10 8.79
CA TRP A 57 0.51 -7.74 9.28
C TRP A 57 0.84 -7.56 10.75
N THR A 58 0.65 -8.58 11.57
CA THR A 58 1.07 -8.55 12.98
C THR A 58 2.58 -8.34 13.08
N GLU A 59 3.37 -9.03 12.25
CA GLU A 59 4.82 -8.85 12.19
C GLU A 59 5.20 -7.45 11.73
N MET A 60 4.59 -6.95 10.64
CA MET A 60 4.82 -5.60 10.12
C MET A 60 4.48 -4.51 11.14
N LEU A 61 3.35 -4.63 11.84
CA LEU A 61 2.95 -3.65 12.85
C LEU A 61 3.87 -3.67 14.07
N LYS A 62 4.29 -4.87 14.54
CA LYS A 62 5.29 -5.00 15.60
C LYS A 62 6.61 -4.34 15.22
N LEU A 63 7.12 -4.60 14.01
CA LEU A 63 8.34 -3.98 13.50
C LEU A 63 8.21 -2.45 13.44
N SER A 64 7.09 -1.95 12.96
CA SER A 64 6.80 -0.52 12.91
C SER A 64 6.85 0.13 14.30
N HIS A 65 6.22 -0.49 15.30
CA HIS A 65 6.25 -0.02 16.68
C HIS A 65 7.64 -0.09 17.30
N GLN A 66 8.37 -1.18 17.11
CA GLN A 66 9.73 -1.35 17.62
C GLN A 66 10.69 -0.29 17.09
N ARG A 67 10.47 0.17 15.84
CA ARG A 67 11.29 1.23 15.24
C ARG A 67 10.81 2.65 15.55
N GLY A 68 9.76 2.80 16.34
CA GLY A 68 9.18 4.12 16.62
C GLY A 68 8.58 4.83 15.39
N LEU A 69 8.18 4.06 14.38
CA LEU A 69 7.63 4.54 13.11
C LEU A 69 6.19 4.03 12.90
N PRO A 70 5.24 4.34 13.80
CA PRO A 70 3.88 3.82 13.68
C PRO A 70 3.16 4.43 12.47
N ALA A 71 2.29 3.64 11.85
CA ALA A 71 1.38 4.15 10.84
C ALA A 71 0.33 5.07 11.48
N TYR A 72 0.06 6.20 10.84
CA TYR A 72 -0.94 7.18 11.29
C TYR A 72 -2.36 6.80 10.88
N LEU A 73 -2.47 6.11 9.75
CA LEU A 73 -3.73 5.61 9.21
C LEU A 73 -3.51 4.21 8.64
N GLY A 74 -4.47 3.33 8.89
CA GLY A 74 -4.54 2.01 8.29
C GLY A 74 -5.92 1.77 7.69
N VAL A 75 -5.97 1.28 6.45
CA VAL A 75 -7.22 0.92 5.77
C VAL A 75 -7.11 -0.50 5.26
N THR A 76 -8.03 -1.37 5.69
CA THR A 76 -8.11 -2.76 5.24
C THR A 76 -9.28 -2.95 4.28
N LYS A 77 -9.08 -3.82 3.28
CA LYS A 77 -10.10 -4.17 2.29
C LYS A 77 -10.03 -5.65 1.96
N ARG A 78 -11.19 -6.28 1.71
CA ARG A 78 -11.29 -7.64 1.14
C ARG A 78 -11.14 -7.57 -0.38
N HIS A 79 -10.38 -8.51 -0.94
CA HIS A 79 -10.14 -8.62 -2.39
C HIS A 79 -10.48 -10.00 -2.92
N ARG A 80 -10.77 -10.04 -4.23
CA ARG A 80 -10.87 -11.25 -5.04
C ARG A 80 -9.72 -11.26 -6.04
N PRO A 81 -9.23 -12.43 -6.49
CA PRO A 81 -8.25 -12.50 -7.56
C PRO A 81 -8.81 -11.99 -8.88
N ASP A 82 -7.94 -11.52 -9.74
CA ASP A 82 -8.26 -11.16 -11.12
C ASP A 82 -7.25 -11.79 -12.11
N ARG A 83 -7.40 -11.49 -13.41
CA ARG A 83 -6.55 -12.03 -14.48
C ARG A 83 -5.73 -10.97 -15.20
N PHE A 84 -5.60 -9.78 -14.64
CA PHE A 84 -4.80 -8.72 -15.26
C PHE A 84 -3.31 -9.06 -15.20
N LEU A 85 -2.56 -8.63 -16.22
CA LEU A 85 -1.14 -8.97 -16.39
C LEU A 85 -0.28 -8.53 -15.19
N LEU A 86 -0.46 -7.27 -14.73
CA LEU A 86 0.26 -6.71 -13.58
C LEU A 86 -0.64 -6.62 -12.35
N SER A 87 -1.43 -7.67 -12.10
CA SER A 87 -2.37 -7.67 -10.98
C SER A 87 -1.66 -7.67 -9.63
N HIS A 88 -2.20 -6.87 -8.72
CA HIS A 88 -1.92 -6.91 -7.29
C HIS A 88 -2.96 -7.74 -6.51
N ALA A 89 -4.04 -8.15 -7.14
CA ALA A 89 -5.14 -8.83 -6.46
C ALA A 89 -4.79 -10.27 -6.07
N VAL A 90 -5.22 -10.65 -4.88
CA VAL A 90 -5.17 -12.01 -4.33
C VAL A 90 -6.53 -12.36 -3.74
N ASP A 91 -6.82 -13.64 -3.54
CA ASP A 91 -7.93 -14.02 -2.68
C ASP A 91 -7.52 -13.79 -1.22
N GLY A 92 -7.85 -12.62 -0.69
CA GLY A 92 -7.35 -12.21 0.60
C GLY A 92 -7.72 -10.79 0.96
N PHE A 93 -6.80 -10.10 1.57
CA PHE A 93 -7.01 -8.75 2.07
C PHE A 93 -5.89 -7.82 1.64
N SER A 94 -6.15 -6.51 1.63
CA SER A 94 -5.09 -5.49 1.57
C SER A 94 -5.11 -4.63 2.82
N ALA A 95 -3.92 -4.17 3.22
CA ALA A 95 -3.76 -3.08 4.17
C ALA A 95 -2.96 -1.96 3.52
N ALA A 96 -3.51 -0.75 3.53
CA ALA A 96 -2.81 0.47 3.20
C ALA A 96 -2.43 1.17 4.50
N LEU A 97 -1.14 1.45 4.69
CA LEU A 97 -0.57 2.07 5.88
C LEU A 97 0.10 3.38 5.49
N ASP A 98 -0.25 4.46 6.19
CA ASP A 98 0.28 5.80 5.93
C ASP A 98 1.29 6.18 7.01
N PHE A 99 2.51 6.47 6.61
CA PHE A 99 3.63 6.84 7.48
C PHE A 99 3.99 8.31 7.28
N LYS A 100 4.09 9.06 8.37
CA LYS A 100 4.51 10.46 8.33
C LYS A 100 6.00 10.58 8.03
N VAL A 101 6.35 11.42 7.07
CA VAL A 101 7.74 11.82 6.80
C VAL A 101 8.05 13.08 7.59
N ALA A 102 8.94 13.00 8.57
CA ALA A 102 9.32 14.13 9.42
C ALA A 102 10.69 13.92 10.09
N GLY A 103 11.36 15.00 10.47
CA GLY A 103 12.53 14.92 11.33
C GLY A 103 13.70 14.07 10.79
N GLY A 104 13.85 13.97 9.47
CA GLY A 104 14.93 13.16 8.89
C GLY A 104 14.69 11.65 8.89
N ASN A 105 13.47 11.17 9.24
CA ASN A 105 13.15 9.74 9.36
C ASN A 105 13.02 9.00 8.01
N ARG A 106 13.20 9.67 6.86
CA ARG A 106 12.96 9.07 5.54
C ARG A 106 13.79 7.82 5.28
N LEU A 107 15.07 7.81 5.67
CA LEU A 107 15.94 6.64 5.50
C LEU A 107 15.49 5.46 6.39
N ALA A 108 15.11 5.75 7.64
CA ALA A 108 14.59 4.75 8.55
C ALA A 108 13.26 4.15 8.06
N LEU A 109 12.36 4.98 7.52
CA LEU A 109 11.14 4.53 6.86
C LEU A 109 11.46 3.64 5.66
N SER A 110 12.34 4.08 4.76
CA SER A 110 12.73 3.29 3.58
C SER A 110 13.30 1.92 3.98
N SER A 111 14.20 1.87 4.97
CA SER A 111 14.74 0.62 5.51
C SER A 111 13.64 -0.29 6.08
N MET A 112 12.71 0.26 6.86
CA MET A 112 11.59 -0.51 7.41
C MET A 112 10.67 -1.05 6.29
N LEU A 113 10.36 -0.24 5.28
CA LEU A 113 9.49 -0.66 4.18
C LEU A 113 10.15 -1.74 3.30
N GLN A 114 11.48 -1.77 3.20
CA GLN A 114 12.18 -2.89 2.55
C GLN A 114 12.05 -4.20 3.34
N GLU A 115 11.98 -4.13 4.67
CA GLU A 115 11.69 -5.32 5.49
C GLU A 115 10.22 -5.74 5.35
N PHE A 116 9.30 -4.80 5.26
CA PHE A 116 7.91 -5.09 4.89
C PHE A 116 7.82 -5.81 3.54
N ASP A 117 8.59 -5.39 2.54
CA ASP A 117 8.65 -6.08 1.25
C ASP A 117 9.05 -7.56 1.41
N ARG A 118 10.02 -7.86 2.30
CA ARG A 118 10.43 -9.25 2.58
C ARG A 118 9.33 -10.06 3.24
N ILE A 119 8.66 -9.50 4.25
CA ILE A 119 7.54 -10.13 4.95
C ILE A 119 6.40 -10.42 3.97
N VAL A 120 6.01 -9.44 3.17
CA VAL A 120 4.92 -9.57 2.20
C VAL A 120 5.24 -10.63 1.14
N VAL A 121 6.46 -10.64 0.60
CA VAL A 121 6.88 -11.64 -0.39
C VAL A 121 6.92 -13.04 0.22
N ALA A 122 7.44 -13.20 1.43
CA ALA A 122 7.49 -14.48 2.14
C ALA A 122 6.08 -15.04 2.42
N ALA A 123 5.12 -14.14 2.67
CA ALA A 123 3.71 -14.48 2.89
C ALA A 123 2.92 -14.73 1.58
N GLY A 124 3.57 -14.76 0.42
CA GLY A 124 2.90 -14.91 -0.89
C GLY A 124 2.12 -13.69 -1.34
N GLY A 125 2.42 -12.54 -0.77
CA GLY A 125 1.72 -11.29 -1.01
C GLY A 125 2.15 -10.54 -2.26
N ARG A 126 1.47 -9.42 -2.51
CA ARG A 126 1.66 -8.54 -3.67
C ARG A 126 1.61 -7.08 -3.24
N PHE A 127 1.98 -6.18 -4.16
CA PHE A 127 2.08 -4.75 -3.91
C PHE A 127 1.22 -3.94 -4.86
N TYR A 128 0.79 -2.75 -4.40
CA TYR A 128 0.10 -1.79 -5.24
C TYR A 128 1.06 -0.73 -5.75
N PHE A 129 1.46 -0.85 -7.01
CA PHE A 129 2.48 0.03 -7.62
C PHE A 129 2.16 1.52 -7.55
N ALA A 130 0.88 1.89 -7.58
CA ALA A 130 0.47 3.30 -7.51
C ALA A 130 0.74 3.94 -6.13
N LYS A 131 0.95 3.15 -5.08
CA LYS A 131 1.16 3.64 -3.71
C LYS A 131 2.54 3.33 -3.15
N ASN A 132 3.14 2.21 -3.56
CA ASN A 132 4.40 1.74 -3.00
C ASN A 132 5.60 2.38 -3.70
N SER A 133 5.92 3.62 -3.31
CA SER A 133 7.06 4.36 -3.88
C SER A 133 8.43 3.76 -3.55
N GLU A 134 8.52 2.94 -2.51
CA GLU A 134 9.78 2.37 -2.00
C GLU A 134 9.99 0.90 -2.40
N THR A 135 9.00 0.21 -3.01
CA THR A 135 9.12 -1.20 -3.42
C THR A 135 10.31 -1.40 -4.34
N GLN A 136 11.09 -2.44 -4.04
CA GLN A 136 12.33 -2.76 -4.73
C GLN A 136 12.09 -3.65 -5.97
N PRO A 137 12.97 -3.57 -7.00
CA PRO A 137 12.87 -4.41 -8.19
C PRO A 137 12.85 -5.91 -7.87
N GLY A 138 13.67 -6.35 -6.90
CA GLY A 138 13.72 -7.74 -6.47
C GLY A 138 12.41 -8.25 -5.87
N ALA A 139 11.70 -7.44 -5.09
CA ALA A 139 10.38 -7.78 -4.57
C ALA A 139 9.37 -7.89 -5.71
N THR A 140 9.40 -6.94 -6.66
CA THR A 140 8.55 -6.95 -7.86
C THR A 140 8.76 -8.22 -8.69
N ALA A 141 10.02 -8.59 -8.93
CA ALA A 141 10.36 -9.79 -9.70
C ALA A 141 9.84 -11.08 -9.04
N ARG A 142 9.89 -11.16 -7.72
CA ARG A 142 9.41 -12.34 -6.98
C ARG A 142 7.91 -12.54 -7.09
N PHE A 143 7.10 -11.48 -6.90
CA PHE A 143 5.64 -11.66 -6.91
C PHE A 143 5.02 -11.69 -8.31
N LEU A 144 5.59 -11.00 -9.30
CA LEU A 144 5.09 -11.06 -10.68
C LEU A 144 5.58 -12.29 -11.44
N GLY A 145 6.81 -12.69 -11.18
CA GLY A 145 7.51 -13.74 -11.92
C GLY A 145 8.07 -13.28 -13.26
N ALA A 146 9.12 -13.95 -13.72
CA ALA A 146 9.86 -13.61 -14.95
C ALA A 146 8.98 -13.61 -16.21
N ARG A 147 8.03 -14.55 -16.30
CA ARG A 147 7.10 -14.67 -17.44
C ARG A 147 6.23 -13.41 -17.59
N THR A 148 5.61 -12.96 -16.51
CA THR A 148 4.76 -11.76 -16.48
C THR A 148 5.54 -10.50 -16.86
N ILE A 149 6.73 -10.33 -16.28
CA ILE A 149 7.60 -9.19 -16.57
C ILE A 149 8.02 -9.20 -18.04
N SER A 150 8.44 -10.34 -18.57
CA SER A 150 8.81 -10.48 -19.98
C SER A 150 7.63 -10.15 -20.92
N GLN A 151 6.43 -10.63 -20.60
CA GLN A 151 5.23 -10.33 -21.37
C GLN A 151 4.89 -8.83 -21.32
N PHE A 152 4.99 -8.20 -20.16
CA PHE A 152 4.79 -6.76 -20.01
C PHE A 152 5.81 -5.96 -20.81
N LYS A 153 7.10 -6.30 -20.73
CA LYS A 153 8.17 -5.64 -21.50
C LYS A 153 7.95 -5.78 -23.03
N ARG A 154 7.49 -6.93 -23.52
CA ARG A 154 7.12 -7.10 -24.94
C ARG A 154 5.95 -6.20 -25.34
N LEU A 155 4.90 -6.17 -24.52
CA LEU A 155 3.75 -5.31 -24.75
C LEU A 155 4.16 -3.84 -24.77
N LYS A 156 4.96 -3.41 -23.78
CA LYS A 156 5.48 -2.05 -23.67
C LYS A 156 6.25 -1.63 -24.93
N ARG A 157 7.19 -2.46 -25.40
CA ARG A 157 7.96 -2.18 -26.63
C ARG A 157 7.09 -2.09 -27.88
N ARG A 158 6.02 -2.88 -27.95
CA ARG A 158 5.09 -2.83 -29.08
C ARG A 158 4.24 -1.56 -29.09
N CYS A 159 3.81 -1.08 -27.91
CA CYS A 159 2.93 0.09 -27.79
C CYS A 159 3.71 1.41 -27.68
N ASP A 160 4.95 1.36 -27.29
CA ASP A 160 5.82 2.53 -27.10
C ASP A 160 7.25 2.17 -27.53
N PRO A 161 7.49 2.02 -28.86
CA PRO A 161 8.78 1.60 -29.40
C PRO A 161 9.90 2.58 -29.09
N ASP A 162 9.60 3.89 -29.08
CA ASP A 162 10.57 4.96 -28.82
C ASP A 162 10.79 5.24 -27.33
N GLY A 163 10.09 4.53 -26.45
CA GLY A 163 10.26 4.64 -25.00
C GLY A 163 9.85 5.99 -24.40
N LEU A 164 8.94 6.71 -25.05
CA LEU A 164 8.49 8.05 -24.63
C LEU A 164 7.71 8.03 -23.31
N LEU A 165 6.97 6.95 -23.04
CA LEU A 165 6.13 6.79 -21.86
C LEU A 165 6.88 6.05 -20.73
N ALA A 166 7.99 6.60 -20.25
CA ALA A 166 8.82 6.02 -19.21
C ALA A 166 8.68 6.79 -17.90
N SER A 167 7.78 6.36 -17.00
CA SER A 167 7.65 6.91 -15.65
C SER A 167 8.83 6.49 -14.75
N ASN A 168 9.03 7.20 -13.64
CA ASN A 168 10.02 6.82 -12.63
C ASN A 168 9.74 5.43 -12.04
N LEU A 169 8.46 5.05 -11.88
CA LEU A 169 8.06 3.71 -11.48
C LEU A 169 8.56 2.66 -12.48
N TYR A 170 8.33 2.90 -13.78
CA TYR A 170 8.78 1.98 -14.83
C TYR A 170 10.31 1.81 -14.81
N ARG A 171 11.05 2.93 -14.76
CA ARG A 171 12.53 2.89 -14.70
C ARG A 171 13.05 2.15 -13.48
N ARG A 172 12.42 2.32 -12.33
CA ARG A 172 12.83 1.65 -11.09
C ARG A 172 12.55 0.15 -11.10
N LEU A 173 11.38 -0.29 -11.60
CA LEU A 173 10.92 -1.67 -11.42
C LEU A 173 11.09 -2.56 -12.65
N PHE A 174 11.18 -1.99 -13.84
CA PHE A 174 11.11 -2.74 -15.10
C PHE A 174 12.21 -2.39 -16.12
N ALA A 175 12.96 -1.33 -15.97
CA ALA A 175 14.05 -0.99 -16.90
C ALA A 175 15.24 -1.93 -16.75
#